data_f6fc08364a1fc23fc79d6e66bd0caa85
#
_entry.id   f6fc08364a1fc23fc79d6e66bd0caa85
#
_cell.length_a   1.000
_cell.length_b   1.000
_cell.length_c   1.000
_cell.angle_alpha   90.00
_cell.angle_beta   90.00
_cell.angle_gamma   90.00
#
_symmetry.space_group_name_H-M   'P 1'
#
loop_
_entity.id
_entity.type
_entity.pdbx_description
1 polymer ?
#
loop_
_entity_poly.entity_id
_entity_poly.type
_entity_poly.pdbx_seq_one_letter_code
_entity_poly.pdbx_strand_id
1 'polypeptide(L)'
;NTARGKICNRDAIAKALKSGQLSGYAGDVWFPQPAPNDHAWRSMPHHGMTPHTSGTSLTAQSRYADGVREILECFFEGKEIRNQYLIVKDGQLAGMGAHSYSKGSATGGSEEAAKYKKK
;
A
#
# COMPACT_ATOMS: atom_id res chain seq x y z
N ASN A 1 -2.93 9.86 2.39
CA ASN A 1 -2.10 8.69 2.13
C ASN A 1 -2.85 7.70 1.24
N THR A 2 -2.39 7.55 0.01
CA THR A 2 -2.95 6.61 -0.97
C THR A 2 -1.94 5.50 -1.35
N ALA A 3 -0.83 5.40 -0.62
CA ALA A 3 0.24 4.44 -0.90
C ALA A 3 0.14 3.20 -0.02
N ARG A 4 0.58 3.27 1.23
CA ARG A 4 0.52 2.16 2.19
C ARG A 4 0.33 2.70 3.61
N GLY A 5 -0.49 2.03 4.42
CA GLY A 5 -0.76 2.44 5.80
C GLY A 5 0.49 2.53 6.67
N LYS A 6 1.43 1.60 6.52
CA LYS A 6 2.65 1.52 7.34
C LYS A 6 3.69 2.62 7.09
N ILE A 7 3.56 3.44 6.04
CA ILE A 7 4.48 4.56 5.82
C ILE A 7 4.16 5.77 6.71
N CYS A 8 3.01 5.77 7.35
CA CYS A 8 2.60 6.78 8.30
C CYS A 8 2.56 6.20 9.71
N ASN A 9 3.17 6.89 10.67
CA ASN A 9 3.02 6.50 12.08
C ASN A 9 1.59 6.82 12.54
N ARG A 10 0.85 5.77 12.94
CA ARG A 10 -0.56 5.84 13.33
C ARG A 10 -0.84 6.86 14.43
N ASP A 11 -0.05 6.77 15.50
CA ASP A 11 -0.30 7.56 16.70
C ASP A 11 0.18 9.00 16.53
N ALA A 12 1.24 9.22 15.74
CA ALA A 12 1.71 10.57 15.40
C ALA A 12 0.65 11.33 14.56
N ILE A 13 0.03 10.70 13.57
CA ILE A 13 -1.06 11.30 12.78
C ILE A 13 -2.24 11.67 13.68
N ALA A 14 -2.70 10.74 14.52
CA ALA A 14 -3.82 10.99 15.43
C ALA A 14 -3.52 12.13 16.42
N LYS A 15 -2.29 12.19 16.94
CA LYS A 15 -1.83 13.28 17.83
C LYS A 15 -1.79 14.62 17.10
N ALA A 16 -1.24 14.65 15.89
CA ALA A 16 -1.13 15.88 15.10
C ALA A 16 -2.49 16.47 14.73
N LEU A 17 -3.49 15.62 14.43
CA LEU A 17 -4.87 16.06 14.21
C LEU A 17 -5.52 16.59 15.49
N LYS A 18 -5.34 15.90 16.62
CA LYS A 18 -5.88 16.33 17.92
C LYS A 18 -5.30 17.66 18.38
N SER A 19 -4.03 17.94 18.09
CA SER A 19 -3.36 19.20 18.45
C SER A 19 -3.61 20.33 17.45
N GLY A 20 -4.24 20.07 16.31
CA GLY A 20 -4.42 21.05 15.24
C GLY A 20 -3.16 21.29 14.40
N GLN A 21 -2.07 20.54 14.61
CA GLN A 21 -0.86 20.62 13.79
C GLN A 21 -1.15 20.18 12.34
N LEU A 22 -2.04 19.21 12.17
CA LEU A 22 -2.65 18.87 10.90
C LEU A 22 -4.12 19.30 10.92
N SER A 23 -4.57 19.97 9.87
CA SER A 23 -5.97 20.38 9.71
C SER A 23 -6.88 19.23 9.25
N GLY A 24 -6.33 18.19 8.63
CA GLY A 24 -7.06 17.04 8.17
C GLY A 24 -6.14 15.93 7.67
N TYR A 25 -6.67 14.71 7.60
CA TYR A 25 -5.99 13.55 7.04
C TYR A 25 -6.98 12.66 6.31
N ALA A 26 -6.64 12.26 5.09
CA ALA A 26 -7.44 11.33 4.31
C ALA A 26 -6.58 10.18 3.77
N GLY A 27 -7.19 9.02 3.62
CA GLY A 27 -6.49 7.87 3.09
C GLY A 27 -7.40 6.67 2.83
N ASP A 28 -6.90 5.73 2.04
CA ASP A 28 -7.59 4.49 1.69
C ASP A 28 -6.83 3.24 2.18
N VAL A 29 -5.77 3.44 2.93
CA VAL A 29 -4.85 2.36 3.35
C VAL A 29 -4.67 2.35 4.86
N TRP A 30 -4.64 1.16 5.45
CA TRP A 30 -4.58 0.90 6.88
C TRP A 30 -3.34 0.09 7.25
N PHE A 31 -2.92 0.18 8.50
CA PHE A 31 -1.92 -0.71 9.07
C PHE A 31 -2.12 -0.87 10.59
N PRO A 32 -2.32 -2.13 11.07
CA PRO A 32 -2.49 -3.36 10.29
C PRO A 32 -3.75 -3.35 9.41
N GLN A 33 -3.82 -4.27 8.45
CA GLN A 33 -5.02 -4.47 7.64
C GLN A 33 -5.41 -5.96 7.67
N PRO A 34 -6.67 -6.27 8.00
CA PRO A 34 -7.78 -5.35 8.34
C PRO A 34 -7.49 -4.56 9.62
N ALA A 35 -7.95 -3.31 9.66
CA ALA A 35 -7.78 -2.44 10.82
C ALA A 35 -8.66 -2.93 11.98
N PRO A 36 -8.13 -3.12 13.19
CA PRO A 36 -8.91 -3.51 14.37
C PRO A 36 -9.96 -2.44 14.72
N ASN A 37 -10.97 -2.83 15.51
CA ASN A 37 -12.07 -1.94 15.85
C ASN A 37 -11.63 -0.72 16.65
N ASP A 38 -10.58 -0.84 17.44
CA ASP A 38 -9.98 0.21 18.28
C ASP A 38 -8.87 1.00 17.57
N HIS A 39 -8.71 0.83 16.26
CA HIS A 39 -7.67 1.55 15.51
C HIS A 39 -7.87 3.06 15.60
N ALA A 40 -6.83 3.80 16.01
CA ALA A 40 -6.88 5.23 16.29
C ALA A 40 -7.42 6.09 15.13
N TRP A 41 -7.19 5.67 13.88
CA TRP A 41 -7.69 6.38 12.70
C TRP A 41 -9.20 6.24 12.48
N ARG A 42 -9.89 5.36 13.20
CA ARG A 42 -11.35 5.24 13.11
C ARG A 42 -12.08 6.36 13.86
N SER A 43 -11.42 6.94 14.86
CA SER A 43 -12.00 7.96 15.76
C SER A 43 -11.22 9.26 15.84
N MET A 44 -10.14 9.43 15.05
CA MET A 44 -9.40 10.68 15.02
C MET A 44 -10.24 11.81 14.41
N PRO A 45 -10.08 13.07 14.84
CA PRO A 45 -10.82 14.19 14.28
C PRO A 45 -10.39 14.47 12.83
N HIS A 46 -11.26 15.15 12.07
CA HIS A 46 -10.95 15.70 10.74
C HIS A 46 -10.34 14.67 9.77
N HIS A 47 -10.86 13.43 9.77
CA HIS A 47 -10.37 12.40 8.86
C HIS A 47 -11.36 12.06 7.74
N GLY A 48 -10.81 11.68 6.58
CA GLY A 48 -11.51 11.09 5.44
C GLY A 48 -10.90 9.72 5.12
N MET A 49 -11.04 8.75 6.04
CA MET A 49 -10.56 7.39 5.81
C MET A 49 -11.62 6.55 5.11
N THR A 50 -11.21 5.84 4.05
CA THR A 50 -12.02 4.86 3.33
C THR A 50 -11.51 3.44 3.58
N PRO A 51 -12.33 2.38 3.38
CA PRO A 51 -11.98 1.02 3.79
C PRO A 51 -11.11 0.27 2.76
N HIS A 52 -10.21 0.94 2.07
CA HIS A 52 -9.32 0.39 1.04
C HIS A 52 -10.09 -0.07 -0.20
N THR A 53 -10.83 0.85 -0.80
CA THR A 53 -11.74 0.60 -1.93
C THR A 53 -11.31 1.22 -3.26
N SER A 54 -10.19 1.95 -3.29
CA SER A 54 -9.72 2.62 -4.52
C SER A 54 -9.44 1.66 -5.69
N GLY A 55 -9.03 0.42 -5.40
CA GLY A 55 -8.81 -0.63 -6.39
C GLY A 55 -10.06 -1.43 -6.80
N THR A 56 -11.25 -1.12 -6.28
CA THR A 56 -12.46 -1.93 -6.51
C THR A 56 -13.36 -1.39 -7.61
N SER A 57 -13.04 -0.26 -8.24
CA SER A 57 -13.80 0.24 -9.38
C SER A 57 -13.62 -0.65 -10.62
N LEU A 58 -14.64 -0.73 -11.47
CA LEU A 58 -14.55 -1.48 -12.73
C LEU A 58 -13.37 -1.05 -13.60
N THR A 59 -13.09 0.25 -13.64
CA THR A 59 -11.92 0.79 -14.37
C THR A 59 -10.59 0.32 -13.77
N ALA A 60 -10.48 0.24 -12.45
CA ALA A 60 -9.26 -0.27 -11.81
C ALA A 60 -9.07 -1.76 -12.10
N GLN A 61 -10.14 -2.56 -12.01
CA GLN A 61 -10.12 -3.98 -12.32
C GLN A 61 -9.75 -4.23 -13.81
N SER A 62 -10.30 -3.46 -14.74
CA SER A 62 -9.93 -3.53 -16.16
C SER A 62 -8.43 -3.26 -16.36
N ARG A 63 -7.88 -2.22 -15.72
CA ARG A 63 -6.44 -1.91 -15.82
C ARG A 63 -5.54 -3.01 -15.27
N TYR A 64 -5.94 -3.71 -14.21
CA TYR A 64 -5.19 -4.87 -13.72
C TYR A 64 -5.20 -6.00 -14.74
N ALA A 65 -6.36 -6.31 -15.32
CA ALA A 65 -6.49 -7.34 -16.35
C ALA A 65 -5.69 -6.99 -17.62
N ASP A 66 -5.75 -5.74 -18.07
CA ASP A 66 -5.00 -5.25 -19.23
C ASP A 66 -3.48 -5.34 -19.00
N GLY A 67 -2.99 -5.01 -17.80
CA GLY A 67 -1.58 -5.16 -17.45
C GLY A 67 -1.10 -6.60 -17.48
N VAL A 68 -1.89 -7.53 -16.95
CA VAL A 68 -1.58 -8.96 -17.01
C VAL A 68 -1.57 -9.45 -18.46
N ARG A 69 -2.58 -9.09 -19.27
CA ARG A 69 -2.66 -9.45 -20.69
C ARG A 69 -1.42 -8.97 -21.43
N GLU A 70 -1.03 -7.71 -21.27
CA GLU A 70 0.15 -7.13 -21.91
C GLU A 70 1.44 -7.90 -21.57
N ILE A 71 1.63 -8.26 -20.30
CA ILE A 71 2.80 -9.05 -19.88
C ILE A 71 2.83 -10.39 -20.59
N LEU A 72 1.69 -11.09 -20.66
CA LEU A 72 1.59 -12.39 -21.34
C LEU A 72 1.82 -12.25 -22.85
N GLU A 73 1.22 -11.25 -23.51
CA GLU A 73 1.44 -10.99 -24.94
C GLU A 73 2.92 -10.72 -25.23
N CYS A 74 3.57 -9.86 -24.45
CA CYS A 74 5.00 -9.59 -24.59
C CYS A 74 5.84 -10.85 -24.40
N PHE A 75 5.53 -11.67 -23.40
CA PHE A 75 6.25 -12.90 -23.12
C PHE A 75 6.16 -13.90 -24.28
N PHE A 76 4.97 -14.18 -24.78
CA PHE A 76 4.76 -15.16 -25.86
C PHE A 76 5.24 -14.67 -27.23
N GLU A 77 5.24 -13.36 -27.45
CA GLU A 77 5.73 -12.76 -28.70
C GLU A 77 7.24 -12.40 -28.67
N GLY A 78 7.92 -12.67 -27.56
CA GLY A 78 9.34 -12.34 -27.39
C GLY A 78 9.62 -10.85 -27.40
N LYS A 79 8.64 -10.03 -27.03
CA LYS A 79 8.76 -8.57 -26.89
C LYS A 79 9.27 -8.18 -25.52
N GLU A 80 9.88 -7.00 -25.43
CA GLU A 80 10.31 -6.47 -24.13
C GLU A 80 9.12 -6.10 -23.26
N ILE A 81 9.13 -6.59 -21.99
CA ILE A 81 8.15 -6.21 -20.96
C ILE A 81 8.54 -4.84 -20.40
N ARG A 82 7.58 -3.94 -20.26
CA ARG A 82 7.81 -2.60 -19.71
C ARG A 82 8.48 -2.66 -18.34
N ASN A 83 9.48 -1.81 -18.11
CA ASN A 83 10.24 -1.76 -16.86
C ASN A 83 9.38 -1.60 -15.60
N GLN A 84 8.23 -0.94 -15.69
CA GLN A 84 7.32 -0.75 -14.55
C GLN A 84 6.68 -2.06 -14.06
N TYR A 85 6.66 -3.12 -14.87
CA TYR A 85 6.16 -4.43 -14.50
C TYR A 85 7.27 -5.38 -14.02
N LEU A 86 8.53 -5.01 -14.21
CA LEU A 86 9.65 -5.86 -13.84
C LEU A 86 9.97 -5.71 -12.35
N ILE A 87 10.11 -6.82 -11.66
CA ILE A 87 10.65 -6.89 -10.29
C ILE A 87 12.09 -7.36 -10.33
N VAL A 88 12.38 -8.33 -11.19
CA VAL A 88 13.72 -8.89 -11.40
C VAL A 88 14.00 -8.93 -12.90
N LYS A 89 15.19 -8.50 -13.31
CA LYS A 89 15.75 -8.64 -14.65
C LYS A 89 17.20 -9.08 -14.50
N ASP A 90 17.59 -10.14 -15.22
CA ASP A 90 18.95 -10.70 -15.20
C ASP A 90 19.48 -10.98 -13.78
N GLY A 91 18.60 -11.47 -12.90
CA GLY A 91 18.93 -11.78 -11.51
C GLY A 91 19.06 -10.60 -10.56
N GLN A 92 18.85 -9.37 -11.04
CA GLN A 92 18.88 -8.14 -10.25
C GLN A 92 17.48 -7.54 -10.07
N LEU A 93 17.27 -6.82 -8.96
CA LEU A 93 16.04 -6.05 -8.78
C LEU A 93 15.94 -4.97 -9.86
N ALA A 94 14.81 -4.90 -10.50
CA ALA A 94 14.55 -4.01 -11.63
C ALA A 94 13.17 -3.36 -11.50
N GLY A 95 12.92 -2.33 -12.30
CA GLY A 95 11.65 -1.62 -12.33
C GLY A 95 11.43 -0.69 -11.14
N MET A 96 10.41 0.15 -11.24
CA MET A 96 10.12 1.21 -10.26
C MET A 96 9.62 0.67 -8.91
N GLY A 97 9.01 -0.51 -8.89
CA GLY A 97 8.51 -1.17 -7.68
C GLY A 97 9.51 -2.11 -7.01
N ALA A 98 10.66 -2.35 -7.61
CA ALA A 98 11.61 -3.36 -7.14
C ALA A 98 12.16 -3.10 -5.73
N HIS A 99 12.28 -1.83 -5.32
CA HIS A 99 12.72 -1.44 -3.98
C HIS A 99 11.82 -2.00 -2.86
N SER A 100 10.54 -2.27 -3.14
CA SER A 100 9.62 -2.88 -2.17
C SER A 100 10.00 -4.33 -1.81
N TYR A 101 10.83 -4.96 -2.59
CA TYR A 101 11.29 -6.34 -2.42
C TYR A 101 12.73 -6.43 -1.91
N SER A 102 13.42 -5.30 -1.68
CA SER A 102 14.75 -5.29 -1.10
C SER A 102 14.71 -5.74 0.37
N LYS A 103 15.72 -6.50 0.80
CA LYS A 103 15.80 -7.07 2.17
C LYS A 103 15.81 -6.00 3.28
N GLY A 104 16.12 -4.75 2.98
CA GLY A 104 16.16 -3.65 3.97
C GLY A 104 14.81 -3.00 4.27
N SER A 105 13.74 -3.30 3.53
CA SER A 105 12.42 -2.71 3.75
C SER A 105 11.55 -3.49 4.77
N ALA A 106 12.04 -4.63 5.28
CA ALA A 106 11.28 -5.52 6.17
C ALA A 106 11.35 -5.13 7.67
N THR A 107 12.13 -4.12 8.04
CA THR A 107 12.36 -3.75 9.43
C THR A 107 11.39 -2.67 9.89
N GLY A 108 10.19 -3.04 10.28
CA GLY A 108 9.25 -2.10 10.93
C GLY A 108 7.82 -2.57 11.01
N GLY A 109 7.47 -3.63 10.30
CA GLY A 109 6.08 -4.05 10.22
C GLY A 109 5.73 -5.38 10.91
N SER A 110 6.73 -6.23 11.17
CA SER A 110 6.47 -7.60 11.63
C SER A 110 6.13 -7.71 13.11
N GLU A 111 6.75 -6.88 13.97
CA GLU A 111 6.51 -6.95 15.42
C GLU A 111 5.18 -6.31 15.82
N GLU A 112 4.81 -5.19 15.20
CA GLU A 112 3.57 -4.52 15.49
C GLU A 112 2.35 -5.27 14.94
N ALA A 113 2.45 -5.85 13.75
CA ALA A 113 1.41 -6.71 13.18
C ALA A 113 1.23 -8.01 13.98
N ALA A 114 2.28 -8.55 14.59
CA ALA A 114 2.21 -9.73 15.44
C ALA A 114 1.41 -9.50 16.73
N LYS A 115 1.44 -8.28 17.28
CA LYS A 115 0.66 -7.92 18.49
C LYS A 115 -0.86 -7.95 18.25
N TYR A 116 -1.31 -7.77 17.02
CA TYR A 116 -2.73 -7.74 16.65
C TYR A 116 -3.28 -9.07 16.10
N LYS A 117 -2.42 -10.06 15.87
CA LYS A 117 -2.83 -11.40 15.41
C LYS A 117 -3.28 -12.35 16.54
N LYS A 118 -3.19 -11.93 17.80
CA LYS A 118 -3.52 -12.75 18.99
C LYS A 118 -4.79 -12.25 19.68
N LYS A 119 -5.86 -12.06 18.96
CA LYS A 119 -7.22 -12.03 19.57
C LYS A 119 -8.24 -12.59 18.59
#